data_73209a11c80a92a83a7c3928e88f71ef
#
_entry.id   73209a11c80a92a83a7c3928e88f71ef
#
_cell.length_a   1.000
_cell.length_b   1.000
_cell.length_c   1.000
_cell.angle_alpha   90.00
_cell.angle_beta   90.00
_cell.angle_gamma   90.00
#
_symmetry.space_group_name_H-M   'P 1'
#
loop_
_entity.id
_entity.type
_entity.pdbx_description
1 polymer ?
#
loop_
_entity_poly.entity_id
_entity_poly.type
_entity_poly.pdbx_seq_one_letter_code
_entity_poly.pdbx_strand_id
1 'polypeptide(L)'
;MTVAGAYTGAPLRSGAEYLQSLRGRGLAVFLFGERVAEPVDHPVIRPSANALAATYDAGPADLELATAQSQLTGTRVNRFLHLASGPDDLVAQGKMQRRLGQVTGTCFQRCVGMDAINAMFSITFDADAAHGTGYHTRLGAWLADVQRLNLVVGGAMTDVKGDRSKGPSAQGDPDLFVRVAERRPDGIVLRGAKAHQTGAVNSHWLLVMPGQSLGEADTAYAVAAAVPVGAPGLTFVYGRQSSDTRSMEGDLDVGNATFAGQEALVIFEDVFVPFEHVFLDGEFEFAGPLVERFTAYHRRSYVCKSGVGDVLIGAAALAADYQGVARASHIQDKLVEMAHLNEAIYATGIAASHEGHRTNAGNWEPDHLLANVCKQAVTRFPFEIARLAQDLAGGAVATMPSEQDWHHPEV
;
A
#
# COMPACT_ATOMS: atom_id res chain seq x y z
N MET A 1 12.64 -25.32 0.72
CA MET A 1 13.99 -24.71 0.45
C MET A 1 13.90 -23.22 0.76
N THR A 2 14.97 -22.61 1.29
CA THR A 2 14.97 -21.17 1.53
C THR A 2 15.02 -20.44 0.18
N VAL A 3 14.02 -19.63 -0.12
CA VAL A 3 13.98 -18.86 -1.38
C VAL A 3 14.99 -17.74 -1.32
N ALA A 4 15.79 -17.57 -2.38
CA ALA A 4 16.79 -16.53 -2.46
C ALA A 4 16.18 -15.13 -2.24
N GLY A 5 16.76 -14.35 -1.33
CA GLY A 5 16.29 -13.01 -0.99
C GLY A 5 15.10 -12.95 -0.01
N ALA A 6 14.57 -14.09 0.44
CA ALA A 6 13.52 -14.12 1.47
C ALA A 6 14.10 -13.83 2.86
N TYR A 7 13.27 -13.19 3.72
CA TYR A 7 13.63 -12.96 5.12
C TYR A 7 13.64 -14.27 5.91
N THR A 8 14.75 -14.52 6.66
CA THR A 8 14.98 -15.74 7.44
C THR A 8 15.18 -15.48 8.92
N GLY A 9 14.94 -14.25 9.39
CA GLY A 9 15.13 -13.86 10.79
C GLY A 9 13.98 -14.29 11.71
N ALA A 10 14.03 -13.78 12.94
CA ALA A 10 12.99 -13.99 13.95
C ALA A 10 11.69 -13.22 13.60
N PRO A 11 10.52 -13.60 14.17
CA PRO A 11 9.29 -12.84 14.03
C PRO A 11 9.44 -11.39 14.48
N LEU A 12 8.94 -10.44 13.67
CA LEU A 12 9.03 -9.01 13.92
C LEU A 12 7.92 -8.56 14.89
N ARG A 13 8.30 -7.85 15.97
CA ARG A 13 7.39 -7.44 17.04
C ARG A 13 7.26 -5.94 17.23
N SER A 14 8.20 -5.17 16.67
CA SER A 14 8.25 -3.70 16.81
C SER A 14 8.71 -3.01 15.54
N GLY A 15 8.46 -1.70 15.45
CA GLY A 15 8.97 -0.88 14.36
C GLY A 15 10.50 -0.87 14.29
N ALA A 16 11.18 -0.92 15.44
CA ALA A 16 12.65 -1.01 15.48
C ALA A 16 13.17 -2.32 14.88
N GLU A 17 12.58 -3.47 15.23
CA GLU A 17 12.93 -4.77 14.64
C GLU A 17 12.62 -4.80 13.13
N TYR A 18 11.49 -4.20 12.72
CA TYR A 18 11.16 -4.06 11.31
C TYR A 18 12.21 -3.22 10.57
N LEU A 19 12.59 -2.04 11.06
CA LEU A 19 13.63 -1.22 10.43
C LEU A 19 14.97 -1.95 10.36
N GLN A 20 15.32 -2.71 11.38
CA GLN A 20 16.52 -3.54 11.37
C GLN A 20 16.45 -4.66 10.32
N SER A 21 15.28 -5.26 10.10
CA SER A 21 15.08 -6.32 9.10
C SER A 21 15.26 -5.86 7.66
N LEU A 22 15.21 -4.54 7.41
CA LEU A 22 15.42 -3.95 6.09
C LEU A 22 16.89 -3.73 5.74
N ARG A 23 17.82 -3.82 6.71
CA ARG A 23 19.25 -3.59 6.48
C ARG A 23 19.94 -4.80 5.88
N GLY A 24 21.00 -4.52 5.11
CA GLY A 24 21.88 -5.54 4.56
C GLY A 24 21.24 -6.43 3.48
N ARG A 25 20.11 -6.02 2.90
CA ARG A 25 19.39 -6.82 1.87
C ARG A 25 20.05 -6.76 0.49
N GLY A 26 21.00 -5.85 0.26
CA GLY A 26 21.74 -5.71 -1.01
C GLY A 26 20.88 -5.34 -2.23
N LEU A 27 19.75 -4.65 -2.00
CA LEU A 27 18.80 -4.32 -3.07
C LEU A 27 19.41 -3.41 -4.15
N ALA A 28 19.01 -3.62 -5.40
CA ALA A 28 19.31 -2.70 -6.49
C ALA A 28 18.27 -1.55 -6.50
N VAL A 29 18.50 -0.50 -5.72
CA VAL A 29 17.63 0.68 -5.63
C VAL A 29 18.32 1.88 -6.24
N PHE A 30 17.64 2.59 -7.15
CA PHE A 30 18.11 3.81 -7.79
C PHE A 30 17.24 5.00 -7.41
N LEU A 31 17.89 6.11 -7.02
CA LEU A 31 17.26 7.38 -6.67
C LEU A 31 18.14 8.52 -7.19
N PHE A 32 17.55 9.49 -7.92
CA PHE A 32 18.24 10.64 -8.50
C PHE A 32 19.44 10.28 -9.39
N GLY A 33 19.40 9.13 -10.06
CA GLY A 33 20.47 8.66 -10.94
C GLY A 33 21.59 7.87 -10.23
N GLU A 34 21.53 7.73 -8.91
CA GLU A 34 22.53 7.03 -8.11
C GLU A 34 21.98 5.71 -7.55
N ARG A 35 22.84 4.73 -7.38
CA ARG A 35 22.51 3.48 -6.69
C ARG A 35 22.63 3.71 -5.18
N VAL A 36 21.55 3.45 -4.46
CA VAL A 36 21.49 3.59 -3.01
C VAL A 36 22.02 2.33 -2.34
N ALA A 37 23.07 2.45 -1.56
CA ALA A 37 23.72 1.31 -0.91
C ALA A 37 22.86 0.68 0.19
N GLU A 38 22.30 1.51 1.09
CA GLU A 38 21.42 1.07 2.18
C GLU A 38 20.14 1.92 2.20
N PRO A 39 19.06 1.45 1.54
CA PRO A 39 17.85 2.25 1.37
C PRO A 39 17.22 2.72 2.68
N VAL A 40 17.15 1.86 3.70
CA VAL A 40 16.49 2.19 4.98
C VAL A 40 17.18 3.32 5.75
N ASP A 41 18.45 3.56 5.50
CA ASP A 41 19.23 4.62 6.16
C ASP A 41 19.40 5.86 5.28
N HIS A 42 18.93 5.83 4.03
CA HIS A 42 18.95 6.98 3.13
C HIS A 42 17.94 8.06 3.59
N PRO A 43 18.33 9.33 3.75
CA PRO A 43 17.48 10.37 4.37
C PRO A 43 16.15 10.60 3.64
N VAL A 44 16.10 10.46 2.32
CA VAL A 44 14.86 10.59 1.53
C VAL A 44 13.97 9.34 1.64
N ILE A 45 14.54 8.17 1.84
CA ILE A 45 13.80 6.91 1.92
C ILE A 45 13.34 6.61 3.35
N ARG A 46 14.15 6.94 4.35
CA ARG A 46 13.91 6.64 5.76
C ARG A 46 12.51 7.04 6.27
N PRO A 47 11.97 8.22 5.95
CA PRO A 47 10.61 8.60 6.38
C PRO A 47 9.54 7.62 5.91
N SER A 48 9.69 7.02 4.72
CA SER A 48 8.74 6.01 4.24
C SER A 48 8.84 4.69 5.02
N ALA A 49 10.05 4.28 5.41
CA ALA A 49 10.24 3.12 6.29
C ALA A 49 9.69 3.37 7.71
N ASN A 50 9.81 4.59 8.22
CA ASN A 50 9.22 4.99 9.51
C ASN A 50 7.69 4.88 9.51
N ALA A 51 7.02 5.27 8.41
CA ALA A 51 5.57 5.13 8.29
C ALA A 51 5.10 3.68 8.38
N LEU A 52 5.87 2.74 7.82
CA LEU A 52 5.63 1.31 7.97
C LEU A 52 5.94 0.82 9.40
N ALA A 53 7.05 1.28 10.01
CA ALA A 53 7.41 0.96 11.38
C ALA A 53 6.28 1.31 12.37
N ALA A 54 5.63 2.47 12.19
CA ALA A 54 4.49 2.89 13.00
C ALA A 54 3.33 1.87 12.99
N THR A 55 3.19 1.06 11.94
CA THR A 55 2.14 0.00 11.90
C THR A 55 2.42 -1.17 12.84
N TYR A 56 3.67 -1.40 13.24
CA TYR A 56 4.03 -2.38 14.26
C TYR A 56 3.83 -1.82 15.67
N ASP A 57 4.17 -0.54 15.85
CA ASP A 57 4.09 0.11 17.15
C ASP A 57 2.65 0.49 17.55
N ALA A 58 1.71 0.45 16.61
CA ALA A 58 0.27 0.59 16.87
C ALA A 58 -0.30 -0.57 17.72
N GLY A 59 0.28 -1.78 17.63
CA GLY A 59 -0.18 -2.95 18.37
C GLY A 59 -0.17 -2.78 19.88
N PRO A 60 0.91 -2.31 20.50
CA PRO A 60 0.95 -2.03 21.93
C PRO A 60 -0.04 -0.95 22.40
N ALA A 61 -0.39 0.00 21.52
CA ALA A 61 -1.31 1.08 21.85
C ALA A 61 -2.78 0.64 21.82
N ASP A 62 -3.14 -0.24 20.88
CA ASP A 62 -4.49 -0.82 20.73
C ASP A 62 -4.41 -2.20 20.09
N LEU A 63 -4.28 -3.22 20.94
CA LEU A 63 -4.08 -4.60 20.50
C LEU A 63 -5.28 -5.13 19.69
N GLU A 64 -6.50 -4.81 20.08
CA GLU A 64 -7.71 -5.28 19.42
C GLU A 64 -7.87 -4.63 18.02
N LEU A 65 -7.47 -3.39 17.90
CA LEU A 65 -7.51 -2.68 16.62
C LEU A 65 -6.41 -3.17 15.67
N ALA A 66 -5.20 -3.38 16.17
CA ALA A 66 -4.02 -3.71 15.36
C ALA A 66 -3.90 -5.19 15.00
N THR A 67 -4.65 -6.09 15.68
CA THR A 67 -4.52 -7.54 15.50
C THR A 67 -5.87 -8.21 15.29
N ALA A 68 -5.83 -9.45 14.79
CA ALA A 68 -6.99 -10.32 14.66
C ALA A 68 -6.62 -11.78 14.87
N GLN A 69 -7.61 -12.65 15.14
CA GLN A 69 -7.43 -14.09 15.25
C GLN A 69 -7.37 -14.70 13.84
N SER A 70 -6.24 -15.29 13.47
CA SER A 70 -6.09 -15.94 12.17
C SER A 70 -6.83 -17.28 12.12
N GLN A 71 -7.59 -17.49 11.05
CA GLN A 71 -8.22 -18.78 10.77
C GLN A 71 -7.22 -19.82 10.23
N LEU A 72 -6.10 -19.37 9.61
CA LEU A 72 -5.08 -20.27 9.07
C LEU A 72 -4.20 -20.87 10.15
N THR A 73 -3.78 -20.04 11.12
CA THR A 73 -2.78 -20.45 12.13
C THR A 73 -3.37 -20.66 13.51
N GLY A 74 -4.60 -20.26 13.76
CA GLY A 74 -5.22 -20.29 15.10
C GLY A 74 -4.57 -19.33 16.09
N THR A 75 -3.71 -18.42 15.65
CA THR A 75 -2.99 -17.47 16.50
C THR A 75 -3.41 -16.03 16.23
N ARG A 76 -3.11 -15.12 17.15
CA ARG A 76 -3.30 -13.69 16.94
C ARG A 76 -2.19 -13.16 16.01
N VAL A 77 -2.60 -12.49 14.94
CA VAL A 77 -1.71 -11.95 13.89
C VAL A 77 -1.95 -10.47 13.68
N ASN A 78 -1.00 -9.79 13.06
CA ASN A 78 -1.17 -8.42 12.63
C ASN A 78 -2.35 -8.31 11.65
N ARG A 79 -3.24 -7.34 11.85
CA ARG A 79 -4.46 -7.18 11.04
C ARG A 79 -4.18 -6.94 9.55
N PHE A 80 -3.02 -6.42 9.18
CA PHE A 80 -2.60 -6.33 7.78
C PHE A 80 -2.33 -7.68 7.10
N LEU A 81 -2.23 -8.77 7.86
CA LEU A 81 -2.01 -10.12 7.36
C LEU A 81 -3.23 -11.03 7.57
N HIS A 82 -4.32 -10.47 8.10
CA HIS A 82 -5.52 -11.22 8.42
C HIS A 82 -6.42 -11.38 7.18
N LEU A 83 -7.00 -12.58 7.05
CA LEU A 83 -8.08 -12.84 6.10
C LEU A 83 -9.40 -12.43 6.75
N ALA A 84 -10.07 -11.46 6.17
CA ALA A 84 -11.35 -10.98 6.70
C ALA A 84 -12.41 -12.09 6.65
N SER A 85 -13.00 -12.42 7.78
CA SER A 85 -13.98 -13.50 7.93
C SER A 85 -15.41 -13.00 7.99
N GLY A 86 -15.62 -11.71 8.13
CA GLY A 86 -16.91 -11.06 8.21
C GLY A 86 -16.80 -9.54 8.14
N PRO A 87 -17.96 -8.84 8.18
CA PRO A 87 -18.00 -7.39 8.08
C PRO A 87 -17.21 -6.70 9.20
N ASP A 88 -17.24 -7.24 10.43
CA ASP A 88 -16.53 -6.66 11.58
C ASP A 88 -15.01 -6.60 11.38
N ASP A 89 -14.43 -7.58 10.68
CA ASP A 89 -12.99 -7.56 10.36
C ASP A 89 -12.63 -6.41 9.43
N LEU A 90 -13.42 -6.18 8.37
CA LEU A 90 -13.20 -5.06 7.46
C LEU A 90 -13.48 -3.70 8.11
N VAL A 91 -14.51 -3.62 8.97
CA VAL A 91 -14.78 -2.41 9.77
C VAL A 91 -13.63 -2.11 10.72
N ALA A 92 -13.11 -3.11 11.41
CA ALA A 92 -11.94 -2.96 12.28
C ALA A 92 -10.68 -2.55 11.50
N GLN A 93 -10.47 -3.11 10.30
CA GLN A 93 -9.41 -2.64 9.40
C GLN A 93 -9.57 -1.16 9.05
N GLY A 94 -10.79 -0.72 8.70
CA GLY A 94 -11.07 0.68 8.38
C GLY A 94 -10.77 1.63 9.55
N LYS A 95 -11.16 1.25 10.77
CA LYS A 95 -10.84 2.01 11.99
C LYS A 95 -9.34 2.08 12.24
N MET A 96 -8.63 0.96 12.11
CA MET A 96 -7.17 0.91 12.22
C MET A 96 -6.50 1.83 11.18
N GLN A 97 -6.96 1.77 9.93
CA GLN A 97 -6.41 2.58 8.83
C GLN A 97 -6.60 4.08 9.07
N ARG A 98 -7.78 4.52 9.56
CA ARG A 98 -8.00 5.93 9.94
C ARG A 98 -7.05 6.34 11.07
N ARG A 99 -6.92 5.50 12.12
CA ARG A 99 -6.01 5.78 13.24
C ARG A 99 -4.56 5.91 12.80
N LEU A 100 -4.07 5.02 11.94
CA LEU A 100 -2.73 5.10 11.38
C LEU A 100 -2.53 6.33 10.49
N GLY A 101 -3.54 6.71 9.71
CA GLY A 101 -3.54 7.98 8.96
C GLY A 101 -3.39 9.20 9.85
N GLN A 102 -4.07 9.22 11.02
CA GLN A 102 -3.92 10.28 12.04
C GLN A 102 -2.51 10.32 12.63
N VAL A 103 -1.90 9.16 12.91
CA VAL A 103 -0.57 9.05 13.51
C VAL A 103 0.53 9.47 12.53
N THR A 104 0.41 9.05 11.27
CA THR A 104 1.48 9.25 10.28
C THR A 104 1.31 10.50 9.42
N GLY A 105 0.08 11.02 9.29
CA GLY A 105 -0.25 12.10 8.36
C GLY A 105 0.02 11.77 6.88
N THR A 106 0.27 10.50 6.55
CA THR A 106 0.67 10.05 5.21
C THR A 106 0.22 8.61 4.92
N CYS A 107 0.68 8.05 3.79
CA CYS A 107 0.48 6.65 3.44
C CYS A 107 1.47 5.75 4.20
N PHE A 108 0.95 4.83 5.01
CA PHE A 108 1.74 3.81 5.74
C PHE A 108 1.96 2.51 4.94
N GLN A 109 1.60 2.47 3.66
CA GLN A 109 2.04 1.55 2.60
C GLN A 109 1.66 0.05 2.76
N ARG A 110 0.92 -0.36 3.78
CA ARG A 110 0.58 -1.80 4.00
C ARG A 110 -0.76 -2.24 3.43
N CYS A 111 -1.63 -1.29 3.02
CA CYS A 111 -2.97 -1.62 2.53
C CYS A 111 -2.93 -2.49 1.28
N VAL A 112 -2.00 -2.22 0.34
CA VAL A 112 -1.89 -2.96 -0.91
C VAL A 112 -1.70 -4.45 -0.69
N GLY A 113 -0.77 -4.84 0.20
CA GLY A 113 -0.53 -6.25 0.52
C GLY A 113 -1.70 -6.91 1.25
N MET A 114 -2.31 -6.20 2.20
CA MET A 114 -3.50 -6.67 2.92
C MET A 114 -4.66 -6.97 1.95
N ASP A 115 -4.91 -6.05 1.02
CA ASP A 115 -6.00 -6.15 0.05
C ASP A 115 -5.70 -7.25 -0.98
N ALA A 116 -4.43 -7.38 -1.42
CA ALA A 116 -3.97 -8.43 -2.32
C ALA A 116 -4.11 -9.83 -1.71
N ILE A 117 -3.72 -10.02 -0.45
CA ILE A 117 -3.88 -11.30 0.27
C ILE A 117 -5.34 -11.74 0.26
N ASN A 118 -6.27 -10.84 0.58
CA ASN A 118 -7.69 -11.16 0.65
C ASN A 118 -8.29 -11.48 -0.73
N ALA A 119 -7.92 -10.73 -1.77
CA ALA A 119 -8.36 -10.99 -3.14
C ALA A 119 -7.79 -12.31 -3.69
N MET A 120 -6.49 -12.53 -3.50
CA MET A 120 -5.82 -13.76 -3.94
C MET A 120 -6.40 -15.00 -3.28
N PHE A 121 -6.81 -14.91 -2.00
CA PHE A 121 -7.36 -16.05 -1.26
C PHE A 121 -8.62 -16.60 -1.93
N SER A 122 -9.54 -15.74 -2.35
CA SER A 122 -10.76 -16.17 -3.05
C SER A 122 -10.50 -16.57 -4.51
N ILE A 123 -9.59 -15.89 -5.21
CA ILE A 123 -9.26 -16.19 -6.60
C ILE A 123 -8.57 -17.54 -6.73
N THR A 124 -7.60 -17.86 -5.87
CA THR A 124 -6.91 -19.16 -5.92
C THR A 124 -7.84 -20.31 -5.61
N PHE A 125 -8.83 -20.12 -4.73
CA PHE A 125 -9.88 -21.11 -4.47
C PHE A 125 -10.74 -21.38 -5.71
N ASP A 126 -11.19 -20.31 -6.37
CA ASP A 126 -12.02 -20.43 -7.57
C ASP A 126 -11.22 -21.05 -8.74
N ALA A 127 -9.93 -20.69 -8.90
CA ALA A 127 -9.04 -21.28 -9.91
C ALA A 127 -8.79 -22.77 -9.68
N ASP A 128 -8.53 -23.19 -8.43
CA ASP A 128 -8.37 -24.60 -8.08
C ASP A 128 -9.65 -25.40 -8.39
N ALA A 129 -10.83 -24.83 -8.11
CA ALA A 129 -12.11 -25.46 -8.41
C ALA A 129 -12.35 -25.62 -9.92
N ALA A 130 -11.89 -24.68 -10.74
CA ALA A 130 -12.06 -24.70 -12.20
C ALA A 130 -11.04 -25.59 -12.92
N HIS A 131 -9.78 -25.60 -12.47
CA HIS A 131 -8.67 -26.22 -13.19
C HIS A 131 -8.01 -27.39 -12.45
N GLY A 132 -8.40 -27.67 -11.20
CA GLY A 132 -7.79 -28.74 -10.39
C GLY A 132 -6.35 -28.46 -10.01
N THR A 133 -5.99 -27.19 -9.90
CA THR A 133 -4.66 -26.73 -9.46
C THR A 133 -4.48 -26.83 -7.92
N GLY A 134 -3.38 -26.38 -7.38
CA GLY A 134 -3.11 -26.37 -5.94
C GLY A 134 -2.73 -24.99 -5.43
N TYR A 135 -3.16 -23.93 -6.07
CA TYR A 135 -2.76 -22.56 -5.78
C TYR A 135 -3.23 -22.08 -4.42
N HIS A 136 -4.45 -22.43 -4.03
CA HIS A 136 -5.03 -22.04 -2.74
C HIS A 136 -4.24 -22.64 -1.56
N THR A 137 -3.85 -23.91 -1.68
CA THR A 137 -3.00 -24.56 -0.68
C THR A 137 -1.61 -23.89 -0.59
N ARG A 138 -1.00 -23.54 -1.73
CA ARG A 138 0.29 -22.85 -1.77
C ARG A 138 0.20 -21.47 -1.14
N LEU A 139 -0.82 -20.68 -1.50
CA LEU A 139 -1.07 -19.36 -0.91
C LEU A 139 -1.28 -19.44 0.60
N GLY A 140 -2.07 -20.42 1.08
CA GLY A 140 -2.32 -20.64 2.51
C GLY A 140 -1.03 -20.95 3.28
N ALA A 141 -0.17 -21.82 2.75
CA ALA A 141 1.11 -22.17 3.34
C ALA A 141 2.06 -20.95 3.43
N TRP A 142 2.21 -20.22 2.31
CA TRP A 142 3.00 -18.99 2.26
C TRP A 142 2.48 -17.93 3.24
N LEU A 143 1.17 -17.70 3.28
CA LEU A 143 0.56 -16.72 4.17
C LEU A 143 0.72 -17.09 5.64
N ALA A 144 0.63 -18.37 6.00
CA ALA A 144 0.87 -18.83 7.37
C ALA A 144 2.30 -18.49 7.82
N ASP A 145 3.31 -18.66 6.97
CA ASP A 145 4.70 -18.27 7.26
C ASP A 145 4.86 -16.76 7.39
N VAL A 146 4.24 -15.99 6.50
CA VAL A 146 4.23 -14.51 6.55
C VAL A 146 3.57 -14.01 7.83
N GLN A 147 2.46 -14.63 8.25
CA GLN A 147 1.77 -14.32 9.52
C GLN A 147 2.66 -14.65 10.72
N ARG A 148 3.28 -15.83 10.74
CA ARG A 148 4.16 -16.28 11.82
C ARG A 148 5.36 -15.34 12.02
N LEU A 149 5.94 -14.86 10.92
CA LEU A 149 7.09 -13.94 10.94
C LEU A 149 6.68 -12.47 11.02
N ASN A 150 5.38 -12.16 10.91
CA ASN A 150 4.81 -10.80 10.91
C ASN A 150 5.48 -9.88 9.86
N LEU A 151 5.59 -10.35 8.62
CA LEU A 151 6.30 -9.65 7.55
C LEU A 151 5.43 -8.59 6.88
N VAL A 152 6.07 -7.64 6.22
CA VAL A 152 5.39 -6.68 5.32
C VAL A 152 5.25 -7.30 3.95
N VAL A 153 4.02 -7.32 3.45
CA VAL A 153 3.69 -7.69 2.08
C VAL A 153 3.30 -6.43 1.31
N GLY A 154 3.92 -6.19 0.19
CA GLY A 154 3.54 -5.19 -0.81
C GLY A 154 2.80 -5.84 -1.97
N GLY A 155 2.16 -5.02 -2.82
CA GLY A 155 1.58 -5.49 -4.07
C GLY A 155 2.37 -4.98 -5.26
N ALA A 156 2.40 -5.74 -6.33
CA ALA A 156 2.98 -5.37 -7.62
C ALA A 156 1.94 -5.66 -8.73
N MET A 157 0.92 -4.80 -8.80
CA MET A 157 -0.22 -4.97 -9.69
C MET A 157 -0.20 -3.99 -10.87
N THR A 158 -0.08 -2.68 -10.60
CA THR A 158 -0.17 -1.65 -11.65
C THR A 158 0.95 -1.81 -12.67
N ASP A 159 0.57 -1.94 -13.93
CA ASP A 159 1.51 -2.05 -15.04
C ASP A 159 2.06 -0.69 -15.49
N VAL A 160 3.21 -0.69 -16.17
CA VAL A 160 3.73 0.47 -16.88
C VAL A 160 2.76 0.91 -17.99
N LYS A 161 2.90 2.14 -18.48
CA LYS A 161 2.01 2.68 -19.51
C LYS A 161 2.60 2.43 -20.90
N GLY A 162 2.14 1.37 -21.55
CA GLY A 162 2.37 1.13 -22.97
C GLY A 162 1.29 1.76 -23.86
N ASP A 163 1.13 1.23 -25.05
CA ASP A 163 0.03 1.57 -25.96
C ASP A 163 -1.28 1.00 -25.38
N ARG A 164 -2.12 1.86 -24.82
CA ARG A 164 -3.36 1.49 -24.15
C ARG A 164 -4.44 0.91 -25.06
N SER A 165 -4.28 1.02 -26.39
CA SER A 165 -5.17 0.39 -27.37
C SER A 165 -4.89 -1.09 -27.57
N LYS A 166 -3.78 -1.62 -26.99
CA LYS A 166 -3.30 -3.00 -27.19
C LYS A 166 -3.24 -3.76 -25.88
N GLY A 167 -3.50 -5.06 -25.96
CA GLY A 167 -3.21 -6.00 -24.86
C GLY A 167 -1.71 -6.17 -24.64
N PRO A 168 -1.31 -6.81 -23.52
CA PRO A 168 0.11 -7.03 -23.18
C PRO A 168 0.90 -7.76 -24.26
N SER A 169 0.35 -8.81 -24.87
CA SER A 169 1.00 -9.60 -25.92
C SER A 169 1.18 -8.85 -27.25
N ALA A 170 0.43 -7.78 -27.47
CA ALA A 170 0.47 -6.96 -28.68
C ALA A 170 1.33 -5.68 -28.54
N GLN A 171 2.00 -5.49 -27.41
CA GLN A 171 2.93 -4.39 -27.22
C GLN A 171 4.20 -4.57 -28.10
N GLY A 172 4.88 -3.46 -28.39
CA GLY A 172 6.11 -3.51 -29.20
C GLY A 172 7.29 -4.17 -28.48
N ASP A 173 7.28 -4.18 -27.15
CA ASP A 173 8.22 -4.87 -26.29
C ASP A 173 7.47 -5.90 -25.45
N PRO A 174 7.76 -7.21 -25.57
CA PRO A 174 7.11 -8.25 -24.79
C PRO A 174 7.42 -8.16 -23.29
N ASP A 175 8.49 -7.51 -22.88
CA ASP A 175 8.90 -7.34 -21.50
C ASP A 175 8.41 -6.00 -20.89
N LEU A 176 7.52 -5.30 -21.59
CA LEU A 176 6.92 -4.08 -21.05
C LEU A 176 6.04 -4.37 -19.82
N PHE A 177 5.25 -5.45 -19.87
CA PHE A 177 4.44 -5.95 -18.76
C PHE A 177 5.08 -7.20 -18.17
N VAL A 178 4.85 -7.47 -16.87
CA VAL A 178 5.38 -8.70 -16.26
C VAL A 178 4.72 -9.94 -16.86
N ARG A 179 5.56 -10.87 -17.30
CA ARG A 179 5.14 -12.14 -17.89
C ARG A 179 6.01 -13.30 -17.41
N VAL A 180 5.51 -14.51 -17.60
CA VAL A 180 6.31 -15.73 -17.54
C VAL A 180 7.15 -15.82 -18.82
N ALA A 181 8.46 -15.58 -18.68
CA ALA A 181 9.40 -15.65 -19.78
C ALA A 181 9.90 -17.08 -20.05
N GLU A 182 9.99 -17.88 -18.98
CA GLU A 182 10.46 -19.28 -19.05
C GLU A 182 9.75 -20.11 -17.96
N ARG A 183 9.43 -21.37 -18.27
CA ARG A 183 8.98 -22.36 -17.28
C ARG A 183 10.07 -23.40 -17.09
N ARG A 184 10.46 -23.65 -15.85
CA ARG A 184 11.47 -24.62 -15.41
C ARG A 184 10.80 -25.76 -14.64
N PRO A 185 11.50 -26.89 -14.42
CA PRO A 185 10.92 -28.01 -13.69
C PRO A 185 10.49 -27.69 -12.25
N ASP A 186 11.07 -26.65 -11.65
CA ASP A 186 10.90 -26.27 -10.25
C ASP A 186 10.25 -24.87 -10.05
N GLY A 187 9.94 -24.15 -11.14
CA GLY A 187 9.33 -22.83 -11.06
C GLY A 187 9.20 -22.10 -12.38
N ILE A 188 8.98 -20.80 -12.28
CA ILE A 188 8.85 -19.90 -13.43
C ILE A 188 9.88 -18.77 -13.36
N VAL A 189 10.20 -18.19 -14.49
CA VAL A 189 11.08 -17.01 -14.60
C VAL A 189 10.24 -15.82 -15.07
N LEU A 190 10.28 -14.72 -14.32
CA LEU A 190 9.55 -13.50 -14.61
C LEU A 190 10.46 -12.45 -15.27
N ARG A 191 9.94 -11.79 -16.32
CA ARG A 191 10.49 -10.57 -16.94
C ARG A 191 9.40 -9.51 -17.05
N GLY A 192 9.81 -8.24 -17.08
CA GLY A 192 8.94 -7.10 -17.31
C GLY A 192 9.02 -6.04 -16.22
N ALA A 193 8.04 -5.15 -16.17
CA ALA A 193 8.04 -4.08 -15.18
C ALA A 193 6.65 -3.79 -14.59
N LYS A 194 6.64 -3.32 -13.35
CA LYS A 194 5.46 -2.81 -12.63
C LYS A 194 5.72 -1.38 -12.17
N ALA A 195 4.77 -0.48 -12.40
CA ALA A 195 4.88 0.94 -12.06
C ALA A 195 4.06 1.29 -10.81
N HIS A 196 4.52 2.33 -10.09
CA HIS A 196 3.82 2.90 -8.92
C HIS A 196 3.55 1.87 -7.82
N GLN A 197 4.54 1.02 -7.50
CA GLN A 197 4.36 -0.01 -6.47
C GLN A 197 4.60 0.58 -5.09
N THR A 198 3.50 0.80 -4.37
CA THR A 198 3.50 1.40 -3.04
C THR A 198 4.23 0.51 -2.03
N GLY A 199 5.23 1.05 -1.35
CA GLY A 199 5.98 0.35 -0.32
C GLY A 199 6.90 -0.76 -0.82
N ALA A 200 7.15 -0.88 -2.13
CA ALA A 200 7.89 -2.00 -2.71
C ALA A 200 9.28 -2.18 -2.08
N VAL A 201 10.07 -1.09 -1.97
CA VAL A 201 11.42 -1.14 -1.38
C VAL A 201 11.38 -1.51 0.11
N ASN A 202 10.31 -1.15 0.81
CA ASN A 202 10.15 -1.33 2.25
C ASN A 202 9.43 -2.65 2.63
N SER A 203 9.01 -3.44 1.66
CA SER A 203 8.35 -4.74 1.88
C SER A 203 9.36 -5.88 2.01
N HIS A 204 8.92 -7.03 2.55
CA HIS A 204 9.67 -8.29 2.53
C HIS A 204 9.28 -9.14 1.32
N TRP A 205 8.00 -9.08 0.94
CA TRP A 205 7.44 -9.78 -0.20
C TRP A 205 6.62 -8.83 -1.07
N LEU A 206 6.61 -9.09 -2.37
CA LEU A 206 5.70 -8.50 -3.33
C LEU A 206 4.73 -9.58 -3.84
N LEU A 207 3.42 -9.31 -3.78
CA LEU A 207 2.42 -10.07 -4.52
C LEU A 207 2.32 -9.48 -5.94
N VAL A 208 2.94 -10.15 -6.88
CA VAL A 208 2.84 -9.83 -8.31
C VAL A 208 1.49 -10.31 -8.81
N MET A 209 0.76 -9.45 -9.52
CA MET A 209 -0.58 -9.73 -10.03
C MET A 209 -0.79 -9.06 -11.38
N PRO A 210 -1.66 -9.59 -12.28
CA PRO A 210 -2.07 -8.88 -13.48
C PRO A 210 -2.79 -7.58 -13.12
N GLY A 211 -2.62 -6.53 -13.94
CA GLY A 211 -3.21 -5.21 -13.72
C GLY A 211 -4.50 -4.95 -14.50
N GLN A 212 -4.94 -5.90 -15.31
CA GLN A 212 -6.12 -5.78 -16.19
C GLN A 212 -6.71 -7.15 -16.53
N SER A 213 -7.90 -7.17 -17.10
CA SER A 213 -8.45 -8.38 -17.73
C SER A 213 -7.58 -8.79 -18.91
N LEU A 214 -7.39 -10.10 -19.09
CA LEU A 214 -6.55 -10.69 -20.12
C LEU A 214 -7.38 -11.61 -21.03
N GLY A 215 -6.91 -11.80 -22.26
CA GLY A 215 -7.44 -12.79 -23.20
C GLY A 215 -6.48 -13.96 -23.38
N GLU A 216 -6.89 -14.95 -24.17
CA GLU A 216 -6.09 -16.15 -24.46
C GLU A 216 -4.69 -15.82 -25.02
N ALA A 217 -4.60 -14.79 -25.87
CA ALA A 217 -3.31 -14.31 -26.41
C ALA A 217 -2.35 -13.79 -25.34
N ASP A 218 -2.86 -13.40 -24.17
CA ASP A 218 -2.10 -12.81 -23.06
C ASP A 218 -1.79 -13.85 -21.97
N THR A 219 -1.94 -15.14 -22.21
CA THR A 219 -1.74 -16.25 -21.24
C THR A 219 -0.41 -16.12 -20.48
N ALA A 220 0.68 -15.73 -21.14
CA ALA A 220 1.98 -15.54 -20.48
C ALA A 220 2.01 -14.42 -19.45
N TYR A 221 1.07 -13.48 -19.50
CA TYR A 221 0.94 -12.33 -18.59
C TYR A 221 -0.07 -12.61 -17.45
N ALA A 222 -0.80 -13.73 -17.53
CA ALA A 222 -1.72 -14.19 -16.50
C ALA A 222 -0.96 -14.88 -15.37
N VAL A 223 -0.14 -14.11 -14.65
CA VAL A 223 0.70 -14.64 -13.57
C VAL A 223 0.41 -13.93 -12.26
N ALA A 224 0.25 -14.72 -11.19
CA ALA A 224 0.23 -14.22 -9.83
C ALA A 224 1.21 -15.01 -8.95
N ALA A 225 2.06 -14.31 -8.22
CA ALA A 225 3.13 -14.95 -7.46
C ALA A 225 3.59 -14.08 -6.28
N ALA A 226 4.14 -14.72 -5.24
CA ALA A 226 4.86 -14.04 -4.18
C ALA A 226 6.37 -14.04 -4.50
N VAL A 227 6.95 -12.84 -4.59
CA VAL A 227 8.36 -12.62 -4.88
C VAL A 227 9.03 -11.93 -3.70
N PRO A 228 10.13 -12.49 -3.13
CA PRO A 228 10.90 -11.80 -2.11
C PRO A 228 11.49 -10.49 -2.67
N VAL A 229 11.45 -9.40 -1.91
CA VAL A 229 12.00 -8.11 -2.36
C VAL A 229 13.52 -8.19 -2.62
N GLY A 230 14.22 -9.09 -1.93
CA GLY A 230 15.65 -9.37 -2.16
C GLY A 230 15.93 -10.40 -3.26
N ALA A 231 14.95 -10.83 -4.06
CA ALA A 231 15.18 -11.80 -5.11
C ALA A 231 16.19 -11.28 -6.16
N PRO A 232 17.12 -12.13 -6.60
CA PRO A 232 18.02 -11.78 -7.71
C PRO A 232 17.22 -11.38 -8.96
N GLY A 233 17.67 -10.34 -9.67
CA GLY A 233 17.03 -9.84 -10.89
C GLY A 233 15.98 -8.75 -10.64
N LEU A 234 15.70 -8.36 -9.37
CA LEU A 234 14.85 -7.21 -9.07
C LEU A 234 15.66 -5.91 -9.04
N THR A 235 15.15 -4.90 -9.76
CA THR A 235 15.66 -3.53 -9.71
C THR A 235 14.51 -2.58 -9.36
N PHE A 236 14.78 -1.62 -8.47
CA PHE A 236 13.81 -0.62 -8.01
C PHE A 236 14.26 0.78 -8.43
N VAL A 237 13.38 1.52 -9.11
CA VAL A 237 13.59 2.94 -9.37
C VAL A 237 12.64 3.72 -8.47
N TYR A 238 13.20 4.42 -7.49
CA TYR A 238 12.44 5.10 -6.45
C TYR A 238 11.70 6.32 -7.00
N GLY A 239 10.42 6.48 -6.65
CA GLY A 239 9.58 7.58 -7.11
C GLY A 239 9.88 8.90 -6.38
N ARG A 240 9.53 10.01 -7.01
CA ARG A 240 9.81 11.38 -6.52
C ARG A 240 8.78 11.93 -5.54
N GLN A 241 7.56 11.39 -5.46
CA GLN A 241 6.44 12.02 -4.75
C GLN A 241 6.70 12.30 -3.26
N SER A 242 7.57 11.54 -2.62
CA SER A 242 7.97 11.76 -1.22
C SER A 242 9.42 12.22 -1.07
N SER A 243 10.06 12.54 -2.21
CA SER A 243 11.47 12.91 -2.26
C SER A 243 11.61 14.43 -2.28
N ASP A 244 11.01 15.10 -1.31
CA ASP A 244 11.21 16.55 -1.15
C ASP A 244 12.65 16.78 -0.72
N THR A 245 13.41 17.44 -1.59
CA THR A 245 14.82 17.77 -1.37
C THR A 245 15.00 19.21 -0.95
N ARG A 246 13.93 19.96 -0.68
CA ARG A 246 14.04 21.29 -0.10
C ARG A 246 14.79 21.19 1.23
N SER A 247 15.68 22.13 1.45
CA SER A 247 16.36 22.22 2.74
C SER A 247 15.31 22.49 3.81
N MET A 248 15.23 21.61 4.78
CA MET A 248 14.46 21.83 5.99
C MET A 248 15.29 22.77 6.86
N GLU A 249 14.70 23.89 7.24
CA GLU A 249 15.44 24.98 7.90
C GLU A 249 15.28 24.99 9.42
N GLY A 250 14.58 24.00 10.00
CA GLY A 250 14.37 23.88 11.42
C GLY A 250 12.97 23.38 11.78
N ASP A 251 12.36 23.92 12.84
CA ASP A 251 11.10 23.40 13.40
C ASP A 251 9.84 23.94 12.71
N LEU A 252 9.93 25.09 12.02
CA LEU A 252 8.78 25.75 11.38
C LEU A 252 8.51 25.24 9.95
N ASP A 253 9.56 24.94 9.19
CA ASP A 253 9.45 24.50 7.78
C ASP A 253 9.74 23.01 7.58
N VAL A 254 9.63 22.22 8.62
CA VAL A 254 9.93 20.79 8.59
C VAL A 254 8.87 20.00 7.82
N GLY A 255 7.61 20.41 7.85
CA GLY A 255 6.52 19.62 7.31
C GLY A 255 6.46 18.23 7.95
N ASN A 256 6.12 17.19 7.17
CA ASN A 256 6.14 15.81 7.64
C ASN A 256 7.47 15.13 7.29
N ALA A 257 8.55 15.49 7.98
CA ALA A 257 9.88 14.91 7.77
C ALA A 257 10.03 13.52 8.41
N THR A 258 9.15 13.15 9.35
CA THR A 258 9.22 11.86 10.06
C THR A 258 8.63 10.72 9.27
N PHE A 259 7.53 10.97 8.54
CA PHE A 259 6.77 9.96 7.81
C PHE A 259 6.54 10.38 6.36
N ALA A 260 6.68 9.42 5.42
CA ALA A 260 6.39 9.64 4.01
C ALA A 260 5.76 8.40 3.36
N GLY A 261 5.10 8.59 2.22
CA GLY A 261 4.73 7.51 1.32
C GLY A 261 5.92 7.08 0.45
N GLN A 262 5.80 5.96 -0.25
CA GLN A 262 6.81 5.47 -1.18
C GLN A 262 6.16 4.75 -2.34
N GLU A 263 6.62 5.06 -3.53
CA GLU A 263 6.29 4.37 -4.78
C GLU A 263 7.59 4.03 -5.51
N ALA A 264 7.63 2.89 -6.19
CA ALA A 264 8.77 2.53 -7.03
C ALA A 264 8.30 1.88 -8.34
N LEU A 265 9.05 2.11 -9.41
CA LEU A 265 9.06 1.22 -10.56
C LEU A 265 9.85 -0.04 -10.15
N VAL A 266 9.30 -1.21 -10.43
CA VAL A 266 9.94 -2.50 -10.15
C VAL A 266 10.20 -3.21 -11.47
N ILE A 267 11.45 -3.52 -11.76
CA ILE A 267 11.90 -4.18 -12.98
C ILE A 267 12.29 -5.61 -12.63
N PHE A 268 11.81 -6.55 -13.43
CA PHE A 268 12.08 -8.00 -13.31
C PHE A 268 12.96 -8.44 -14.46
N GLU A 269 14.18 -8.84 -14.17
CA GLU A 269 15.17 -9.35 -15.12
C GLU A 269 15.53 -10.79 -14.75
N ASP A 270 14.86 -11.76 -15.36
CA ASP A 270 15.03 -13.20 -15.11
C ASP A 270 14.82 -13.60 -13.63
N VAL A 271 13.79 -13.06 -12.99
CA VAL A 271 13.47 -13.35 -11.59
C VAL A 271 12.87 -14.75 -11.48
N PHE A 272 13.57 -15.67 -10.87
CA PHE A 272 13.09 -17.04 -10.62
C PHE A 272 12.12 -17.08 -9.44
N VAL A 273 10.96 -17.73 -9.64
CA VAL A 273 9.93 -17.96 -8.62
C VAL A 273 9.63 -19.46 -8.57
N PRO A 274 9.88 -20.14 -7.43
CA PRO A 274 9.56 -21.56 -7.29
C PRO A 274 8.05 -21.78 -7.26
N PHE A 275 7.57 -22.93 -7.71
CA PHE A 275 6.14 -23.24 -7.83
C PHE A 275 5.35 -23.10 -6.53
N GLU A 276 6.00 -23.28 -5.38
CA GLU A 276 5.38 -23.08 -4.07
C GLU A 276 4.90 -21.64 -3.82
N HIS A 277 5.44 -20.67 -4.58
CA HIS A 277 5.08 -19.25 -4.53
C HIS A 277 4.33 -18.76 -5.77
N VAL A 278 3.93 -19.66 -6.65
CA VAL A 278 3.11 -19.35 -7.84
C VAL A 278 1.65 -19.67 -7.56
N PHE A 279 0.79 -18.69 -7.79
CA PHE A 279 -0.64 -18.69 -7.42
C PHE A 279 -1.59 -18.54 -8.62
N LEU A 280 -1.08 -18.18 -9.80
CA LEU A 280 -1.68 -18.30 -11.14
C LEU A 280 -0.53 -18.42 -12.14
N ASP A 281 -0.67 -19.27 -13.16
CA ASP A 281 0.31 -19.47 -14.24
C ASP A 281 -0.37 -19.79 -15.58
N GLY A 282 -1.11 -18.82 -16.09
CA GLY A 282 -1.74 -18.91 -17.40
C GLY A 282 -3.28 -18.88 -17.39
N GLU A 283 -3.91 -18.97 -16.24
CA GLU A 283 -5.37 -18.92 -16.11
C GLU A 283 -5.87 -17.47 -16.33
N PHE A 284 -5.83 -17.03 -17.59
CA PHE A 284 -6.08 -15.64 -18.00
C PHE A 284 -7.50 -15.16 -17.65
N GLU A 285 -8.49 -16.05 -17.60
CA GLU A 285 -9.87 -15.73 -17.24
C GLU A 285 -10.01 -15.28 -15.79
N PHE A 286 -9.05 -15.62 -14.90
CA PHE A 286 -9.01 -15.15 -13.52
C PHE A 286 -8.33 -13.80 -13.34
N ALA A 287 -7.65 -13.26 -14.36
CA ALA A 287 -7.00 -11.96 -14.28
C ALA A 287 -8.01 -10.82 -14.03
N GLY A 288 -9.11 -10.79 -14.79
CA GLY A 288 -10.18 -9.80 -14.61
C GLY A 288 -10.84 -9.88 -13.23
N PRO A 289 -11.35 -11.03 -12.79
CA PRO A 289 -11.89 -11.23 -11.44
C PRO A 289 -10.90 -10.86 -10.32
N LEU A 290 -9.61 -11.18 -10.47
CA LEU A 290 -8.58 -10.78 -9.48
C LEU A 290 -8.45 -9.26 -9.37
N VAL A 291 -8.39 -8.56 -10.51
CA VAL A 291 -8.35 -7.08 -10.55
C VAL A 291 -9.60 -6.49 -9.88
N GLU A 292 -10.77 -7.05 -10.17
CA GLU A 292 -12.04 -6.57 -9.64
C GLU A 292 -12.11 -6.74 -8.11
N ARG A 293 -11.82 -7.93 -7.58
CA ARG A 293 -11.80 -8.20 -6.13
C ARG A 293 -10.74 -7.36 -5.42
N PHE A 294 -9.50 -7.34 -5.95
CA PHE A 294 -8.44 -6.50 -5.38
C PHE A 294 -8.86 -5.04 -5.32
N THR A 295 -9.44 -4.51 -6.39
CA THR A 295 -9.85 -3.10 -6.42
C THR A 295 -11.01 -2.81 -5.48
N ALA A 296 -11.91 -3.74 -5.22
CA ALA A 296 -12.96 -3.59 -4.21
C ALA A 296 -12.36 -3.44 -2.80
N TYR A 297 -11.47 -4.34 -2.40
CA TYR A 297 -10.74 -4.23 -1.13
C TYR A 297 -9.93 -2.93 -1.06
N HIS A 298 -9.15 -2.61 -2.10
CA HIS A 298 -8.24 -1.48 -2.07
C HIS A 298 -8.95 -0.12 -2.11
N ARG A 299 -10.06 -0.01 -2.86
CA ARG A 299 -10.88 1.21 -2.91
C ARG A 299 -11.58 1.47 -1.59
N ARG A 300 -12.10 0.44 -0.92
CA ARG A 300 -12.62 0.52 0.43
C ARG A 300 -11.52 0.96 1.44
N SER A 301 -10.30 0.46 1.28
CA SER A 301 -9.13 0.76 2.12
C SER A 301 -8.71 2.24 2.09
N TYR A 302 -9.23 3.04 1.15
CA TYR A 302 -8.98 4.48 1.11
C TYR A 302 -9.55 5.27 2.29
N VAL A 303 -10.29 4.62 3.21
CA VAL A 303 -10.64 5.21 4.52
C VAL A 303 -9.41 5.72 5.30
N CYS A 304 -8.22 5.22 5.01
CA CYS A 304 -6.97 5.74 5.56
C CYS A 304 -6.79 7.25 5.29
N LYS A 305 -7.34 7.76 4.17
CA LYS A 305 -7.28 9.18 3.81
C LYS A 305 -8.09 10.07 4.75
N SER A 306 -9.14 9.53 5.39
CA SER A 306 -9.87 10.29 6.40
C SER A 306 -9.01 10.57 7.63
N GLY A 307 -8.09 9.66 8.00
CA GLY A 307 -7.13 9.91 9.06
C GLY A 307 -6.13 11.03 8.72
N VAL A 308 -5.67 11.08 7.48
CA VAL A 308 -4.84 12.20 6.97
C VAL A 308 -5.65 13.51 6.94
N GLY A 309 -6.91 13.43 6.51
CA GLY A 309 -7.85 14.56 6.54
C GLY A 309 -8.06 15.12 7.96
N ASP A 310 -8.19 14.24 8.97
CA ASP A 310 -8.31 14.65 10.37
C ASP A 310 -7.12 15.52 10.82
N VAL A 311 -5.89 15.16 10.41
CA VAL A 311 -4.68 15.95 10.72
C VAL A 311 -4.75 17.34 10.06
N LEU A 312 -5.14 17.39 8.79
CA LEU A 312 -5.24 18.66 8.06
C LEU A 312 -6.35 19.56 8.61
N ILE A 313 -7.50 19.00 8.98
CA ILE A 313 -8.60 19.71 9.63
C ILE A 313 -8.17 20.28 10.99
N GLY A 314 -7.46 19.45 11.78
CA GLY A 314 -6.92 19.87 13.07
C GLY A 314 -5.90 21.01 12.92
N ALA A 315 -5.01 20.95 11.94
CA ALA A 315 -4.07 22.03 11.65
C ALA A 315 -4.77 23.33 11.22
N ALA A 316 -5.79 23.23 10.36
CA ALA A 316 -6.57 24.39 9.93
C ALA A 316 -7.35 25.04 11.10
N ALA A 317 -7.93 24.23 11.98
CA ALA A 317 -8.63 24.72 13.17
C ALA A 317 -7.65 25.42 14.15
N LEU A 318 -6.46 24.84 14.33
CA LEU A 318 -5.41 25.43 15.18
C LEU A 318 -4.90 26.77 14.60
N ALA A 319 -4.71 26.83 13.26
CA ALA A 319 -4.34 28.09 12.59
C ALA A 319 -5.41 29.18 12.80
N ALA A 320 -6.70 28.83 12.68
CA ALA A 320 -7.79 29.76 12.94
C ALA A 320 -7.83 30.25 14.40
N ASP A 321 -7.50 29.38 15.36
CA ASP A 321 -7.42 29.73 16.78
C ASP A 321 -6.26 30.71 17.05
N TYR A 322 -5.07 30.44 16.53
CA TYR A 322 -3.89 31.33 16.64
C TYR A 322 -4.16 32.73 16.04
N GLN A 323 -4.94 32.78 14.94
CA GLN A 323 -5.33 34.04 14.32
C GLN A 323 -6.48 34.77 15.09
N GLY A 324 -7.07 34.15 16.11
CA GLY A 324 -8.20 34.72 16.87
C GLY A 324 -9.52 34.76 16.12
N VAL A 325 -9.65 34.01 14.99
CA VAL A 325 -10.84 34.03 14.12
C VAL A 325 -11.68 32.75 14.20
N ALA A 326 -11.32 31.82 15.07
CA ALA A 326 -11.98 30.51 15.18
C ALA A 326 -13.52 30.57 15.39
N ARG A 327 -14.06 31.71 15.92
CA ARG A 327 -15.50 31.89 16.12
C ARG A 327 -16.21 32.64 15.00
N ALA A 328 -15.50 33.11 13.97
CA ALA A 328 -16.11 33.77 12.85
C ALA A 328 -16.95 32.77 12.02
N SER A 329 -18.18 33.15 11.64
CA SER A 329 -19.13 32.22 10.98
C SER A 329 -18.55 31.61 9.70
N HIS A 330 -17.91 32.42 8.84
CA HIS A 330 -17.30 31.94 7.60
C HIS A 330 -16.12 30.99 7.81
N ILE A 331 -15.46 31.02 8.98
CA ILE A 331 -14.42 30.07 9.36
C ILE A 331 -15.07 28.76 9.83
N GLN A 332 -16.10 28.87 10.68
CA GLN A 332 -16.86 27.72 11.13
C GLN A 332 -17.50 26.94 9.96
N ASP A 333 -18.10 27.64 9.00
CA ASP A 333 -18.70 27.03 7.81
C ASP A 333 -17.66 26.19 7.01
N LYS A 334 -16.43 26.69 6.85
CA LYS A 334 -15.35 25.94 6.19
C LYS A 334 -14.92 24.72 6.98
N LEU A 335 -14.76 24.82 8.30
CA LEU A 335 -14.40 23.68 9.15
C LEU A 335 -15.52 22.61 9.14
N VAL A 336 -16.79 23.00 9.14
CA VAL A 336 -17.92 22.09 9.00
C VAL A 336 -17.89 21.37 7.66
N GLU A 337 -17.64 22.09 6.56
CA GLU A 337 -17.53 21.47 5.23
C GLU A 337 -16.35 20.51 5.14
N MET A 338 -15.19 20.87 5.68
CA MET A 338 -14.02 19.95 5.73
C MET A 338 -14.36 18.67 6.49
N ALA A 339 -15.00 18.78 7.65
CA ALA A 339 -15.43 17.64 8.46
C ALA A 339 -16.47 16.78 7.70
N HIS A 340 -17.46 17.40 7.05
CA HIS A 340 -18.47 16.72 6.23
C HIS A 340 -17.81 15.87 5.14
N LEU A 341 -16.93 16.47 4.34
CA LEU A 341 -16.24 15.79 3.24
C LEU A 341 -15.37 14.63 3.75
N ASN A 342 -14.67 14.85 4.87
CA ASN A 342 -13.81 13.82 5.46
C ASN A 342 -14.61 12.64 6.02
N GLU A 343 -15.71 12.91 6.77
CA GLU A 343 -16.58 11.86 7.28
C GLU A 343 -17.33 11.11 6.17
N ALA A 344 -17.65 11.76 5.05
CA ALA A 344 -18.24 11.09 3.89
C ALA A 344 -17.30 10.03 3.28
N ILE A 345 -15.98 10.28 3.24
CA ILE A 345 -14.99 9.28 2.84
C ILE A 345 -15.03 8.09 3.79
N TYR A 346 -14.99 8.36 5.09
CA TYR A 346 -14.98 7.31 6.10
C TYR A 346 -16.26 6.48 6.09
N ALA A 347 -17.41 7.13 6.11
CA ALA A 347 -18.73 6.49 6.15
C ALA A 347 -18.94 5.55 4.94
N THR A 348 -18.56 5.97 3.72
CA THR A 348 -18.71 5.13 2.52
C THR A 348 -17.78 3.93 2.53
N GLY A 349 -16.56 4.05 3.05
CA GLY A 349 -15.66 2.90 3.20
C GLY A 349 -16.10 1.92 4.29
N ILE A 350 -16.69 2.41 5.38
CA ILE A 350 -17.31 1.55 6.43
C ILE A 350 -18.55 0.85 5.87
N ALA A 351 -19.41 1.55 5.12
CA ALA A 351 -20.56 0.95 4.47
C ALA A 351 -20.12 -0.16 3.48
N ALA A 352 -19.13 0.10 2.62
CA ALA A 352 -18.58 -0.91 1.73
C ALA A 352 -18.05 -2.14 2.47
N SER A 353 -17.46 -1.94 3.65
CA SER A 353 -16.96 -3.02 4.50
C SER A 353 -18.08 -3.90 5.07
N HIS A 354 -19.20 -3.28 5.43
CA HIS A 354 -20.32 -3.95 6.09
C HIS A 354 -21.26 -4.66 5.10
N GLU A 355 -21.60 -4.00 3.98
CA GLU A 355 -22.58 -4.47 2.99
C GLU A 355 -22.01 -5.48 1.98
N GLY A 356 -20.82 -6.03 2.25
CA GLY A 356 -20.16 -7.03 1.41
C GLY A 356 -20.83 -8.40 1.45
N HIS A 357 -20.11 -9.41 1.01
CA HIS A 357 -20.59 -10.79 0.98
C HIS A 357 -19.47 -11.80 1.27
N ARG A 358 -19.87 -13.02 1.62
CA ARG A 358 -18.94 -14.14 1.80
C ARG A 358 -18.60 -14.74 0.46
N THR A 359 -17.30 -14.91 0.17
CA THR A 359 -16.81 -15.58 -1.03
C THR A 359 -16.95 -17.10 -0.92
N ASN A 360 -16.78 -17.82 -2.02
CA ASN A 360 -16.73 -19.29 -2.03
C ASN A 360 -15.58 -19.83 -1.16
N ALA A 361 -14.48 -19.10 -1.04
CA ALA A 361 -13.36 -19.45 -0.18
C ALA A 361 -13.62 -19.21 1.32
N GLY A 362 -14.74 -18.54 1.65
CA GLY A 362 -15.17 -18.28 3.03
C GLY A 362 -14.70 -16.97 3.63
N ASN A 363 -13.81 -16.21 2.97
CA ASN A 363 -13.46 -14.86 3.40
C ASN A 363 -14.56 -13.85 3.00
N TRP A 364 -14.52 -12.65 3.61
CA TRP A 364 -15.50 -11.58 3.41
C TRP A 364 -14.98 -10.57 2.39
N GLU A 365 -15.72 -10.36 1.30
CA GLU A 365 -15.44 -9.40 0.24
C GLU A 365 -16.32 -8.15 0.40
N PRO A 366 -15.76 -6.92 0.31
CA PRO A 366 -16.54 -5.69 0.45
C PRO A 366 -17.48 -5.46 -0.73
N ASP A 367 -18.53 -4.65 -0.53
CA ASP A 367 -19.41 -4.22 -1.62
C ASP A 367 -18.64 -3.38 -2.66
N HIS A 368 -18.71 -3.79 -3.92
CA HIS A 368 -17.97 -3.20 -5.03
C HIS A 368 -18.46 -1.79 -5.36
N LEU A 369 -19.77 -1.56 -5.33
CA LEU A 369 -20.35 -0.26 -5.65
C LEU A 369 -19.96 0.79 -4.61
N LEU A 370 -20.13 0.48 -3.34
CA LEU A 370 -19.79 1.37 -2.24
C LEU A 370 -18.28 1.60 -2.14
N ALA A 371 -17.45 0.58 -2.45
CA ALA A 371 -16.01 0.75 -2.58
C ALA A 371 -15.64 1.75 -3.68
N ASN A 372 -16.34 1.70 -4.83
CA ASN A 372 -16.18 2.68 -5.90
C ASN A 372 -16.64 4.09 -5.50
N VAL A 373 -17.73 4.21 -4.71
CA VAL A 373 -18.18 5.50 -4.15
C VAL A 373 -17.11 6.07 -3.20
N CYS A 374 -16.54 5.24 -2.32
CA CYS A 374 -15.43 5.64 -1.46
C CYS A 374 -14.23 6.15 -2.29
N LYS A 375 -13.83 5.42 -3.33
CA LYS A 375 -12.77 5.85 -4.25
C LYS A 375 -13.11 7.17 -4.92
N GLN A 376 -14.34 7.35 -5.38
CA GLN A 376 -14.77 8.59 -6.03
C GLN A 376 -14.69 9.79 -5.08
N ALA A 377 -15.11 9.62 -3.83
CA ALA A 377 -14.97 10.62 -2.78
C ALA A 377 -13.50 11.01 -2.57
N VAL A 378 -12.62 10.02 -2.44
CA VAL A 378 -11.16 10.23 -2.23
C VAL A 378 -10.48 10.93 -3.41
N THR A 379 -10.99 10.82 -4.63
CA THR A 379 -10.40 11.53 -5.78
C THR A 379 -10.78 13.01 -5.85
N ARG A 380 -11.68 13.49 -4.99
CA ARG A 380 -12.23 14.86 -4.99
C ARG A 380 -12.08 15.56 -3.64
N PHE A 381 -12.58 14.94 -2.58
CA PHE A 381 -12.74 15.59 -1.27
C PHE A 381 -11.43 16.02 -0.61
N PRO A 382 -10.33 15.25 -0.65
CA PRO A 382 -9.06 15.69 -0.08
C PRO A 382 -8.51 16.97 -0.75
N PHE A 383 -8.76 17.18 -2.05
CA PHE A 383 -8.37 18.41 -2.73
C PHE A 383 -9.19 19.61 -2.24
N GLU A 384 -10.50 19.42 -2.01
CA GLU A 384 -11.34 20.49 -1.47
C GLU A 384 -11.01 20.79 0.00
N ILE A 385 -10.76 19.77 0.80
CA ILE A 385 -10.30 19.94 2.19
C ILE A 385 -8.98 20.72 2.21
N ALA A 386 -8.01 20.38 1.35
CA ALA A 386 -6.75 21.09 1.24
C ALA A 386 -6.93 22.56 0.79
N ARG A 387 -7.82 22.82 -0.18
CA ARG A 387 -8.16 24.18 -0.63
C ARG A 387 -8.74 25.02 0.52
N LEU A 388 -9.67 24.45 1.28
CA LEU A 388 -10.26 25.13 2.43
C LEU A 388 -9.23 25.38 3.53
N ALA A 389 -8.33 24.43 3.80
CA ALA A 389 -7.25 24.59 4.76
C ALA A 389 -6.30 25.74 4.38
N GLN A 390 -5.91 25.81 3.10
CA GLN A 390 -5.07 26.92 2.59
C GLN A 390 -5.78 28.28 2.68
N ASP A 391 -7.08 28.33 2.40
CA ASP A 391 -7.88 29.53 2.52
C ASP A 391 -7.98 30.01 3.99
N LEU A 392 -8.13 29.06 4.93
CA LEU A 392 -8.12 29.34 6.37
C LEU A 392 -6.74 29.85 6.85
N ALA A 393 -5.66 29.28 6.36
CA ALA A 393 -4.28 29.72 6.69
C ALA A 393 -3.94 31.08 6.05
N GLY A 394 -4.65 31.48 4.99
CA GLY A 394 -4.49 32.77 4.34
C GLY A 394 -3.19 32.91 3.57
N GLY A 395 -2.72 34.15 3.39
CA GLY A 395 -1.53 34.49 2.59
C GLY A 395 -0.23 33.91 3.14
N ALA A 396 -0.17 33.56 4.42
CA ALA A 396 1.01 33.01 5.07
C ALA A 396 1.52 31.72 4.38
N VAL A 397 0.63 30.90 3.82
CA VAL A 397 1.00 29.67 3.07
C VAL A 397 1.99 29.97 1.92
N ALA A 398 1.84 31.15 1.27
CA ALA A 398 2.66 31.54 0.12
C ALA A 398 3.75 32.57 0.45
N THR A 399 3.66 33.23 1.60
CA THR A 399 4.50 34.41 1.93
C THR A 399 5.29 34.27 3.23
N MET A 400 5.24 33.11 3.88
CA MET A 400 6.03 32.87 5.09
C MET A 400 7.52 33.01 4.74
N PRO A 401 8.29 33.83 5.49
CA PRO A 401 9.73 33.87 5.33
C PRO A 401 10.39 32.57 5.80
N SER A 402 11.63 32.37 5.42
CA SER A 402 12.45 31.27 5.92
C SER A 402 12.57 31.29 7.44
N GLU A 403 12.57 30.12 8.08
CA GLU A 403 12.83 30.04 9.52
C GLU A 403 14.19 30.60 9.90
N GLN A 404 15.20 30.50 9.04
CA GLN A 404 16.53 31.09 9.26
C GLN A 404 16.47 32.62 9.43
N ASP A 405 15.54 33.28 8.69
CA ASP A 405 15.33 34.71 8.83
C ASP A 405 14.77 35.08 10.22
N TRP A 406 13.89 34.23 10.78
CA TRP A 406 13.32 34.42 12.12
C TRP A 406 14.35 34.32 13.24
N HIS A 407 15.42 33.56 13.02
CA HIS A 407 16.52 33.38 13.98
C HIS A 407 17.71 34.32 13.72
N HIS A 408 17.62 35.17 12.68
CA HIS A 408 18.69 36.13 12.37
C HIS A 408 18.77 37.23 13.43
N PRO A 409 19.98 37.55 13.94
CA PRO A 409 20.12 38.49 15.06
C PRO A 409 19.65 39.93 14.78
N GLU A 410 19.50 40.30 13.51
CA GLU A 410 19.06 41.63 13.08
C GLU A 410 17.55 41.72 12.77
N VAL A 411 16.82 40.60 12.76
CA VAL A 411 15.39 40.53 12.57
C VAL A 411 14.67 40.28 13.89
#